data_5428d21876537e30cf922b336b08224c
#
_entry.id   5428d21876537e30cf922b336b08224c
#
_cell.length_a   1.000
_cell.length_b   1.000
_cell.length_c   1.000
_cell.angle_alpha   90.00
_cell.angle_beta   90.00
_cell.angle_gamma   90.00
#
_symmetry.space_group_name_H-M   'P 1'
#
loop_
_entity.id
_entity.type
_entity.pdbx_description
1 polymer ?
#
loop_
_entity_poly.entity_id
_entity_poly.type
_entity_poly.pdbx_seq_one_letter_code
_entity_poly.pdbx_strand_id
1 'polypeptide(L)'
;MGCVSPVPFMDDVFMHKVEERIIAPTVKGLEQEELIYHGFIFFGLMNVNGEPFVIEYNCRMGDPETEVVMPRLQTDLVALFAAMDNGTLADANIAYDERYCATVMAVSGGYPGDYEKNKIIHGLE
;
A
#
# COMPACT_ATOMS: atom_id res chain seq x y z
N MET A 1 -5.76 7.25 -13.92
CA MET A 1 -5.38 6.34 -12.81
C MET A 1 -5.31 7.17 -11.54
N GLY A 2 -5.73 6.63 -10.42
CA GLY A 2 -5.70 7.35 -9.14
C GLY A 2 -5.92 6.40 -7.97
N CYS A 3 -5.72 6.93 -6.76
CA CYS A 3 -5.88 6.18 -5.53
C CYS A 3 -6.51 7.06 -4.44
N VAL A 4 -7.17 6.46 -3.48
CA VAL A 4 -7.71 7.12 -2.28
C VAL A 4 -7.41 6.29 -1.04
N SER A 5 -7.07 6.96 0.05
CA SER A 5 -6.84 6.33 1.36
C SER A 5 -7.48 7.18 2.47
N PRO A 6 -8.18 6.58 3.46
CA PRO A 6 -8.59 5.18 3.53
C PRO A 6 -9.63 4.82 2.46
N VAL A 7 -9.79 3.51 2.20
CA VAL A 7 -10.81 3.02 1.27
C VAL A 7 -12.16 2.94 1.99
N PRO A 8 -13.24 3.62 1.51
CA PRO A 8 -14.49 3.74 2.27
C PRO A 8 -15.24 2.41 2.55
N PHE A 9 -14.98 1.37 1.74
CA PHE A 9 -15.62 0.05 1.91
C PHE A 9 -14.77 -0.95 2.71
N MET A 10 -13.59 -0.54 3.17
CA MET A 10 -12.75 -1.36 4.07
C MET A 10 -13.16 -1.11 5.51
N ASP A 11 -14.19 -1.82 5.95
CA ASP A 11 -14.60 -1.85 7.34
C ASP A 11 -13.79 -2.87 8.15
N ASP A 12 -14.00 -2.89 9.46
CA ASP A 12 -13.29 -3.79 10.38
C ASP A 12 -13.54 -5.27 10.05
N VAL A 13 -14.73 -5.59 9.55
CA VAL A 13 -15.08 -6.99 9.18
C VAL A 13 -14.28 -7.43 7.96
N PHE A 14 -14.16 -6.56 6.96
CA PHE A 14 -13.37 -6.86 5.77
C PHE A 14 -11.87 -6.93 6.12
N MET A 15 -11.38 -5.97 6.92
CA MET A 15 -9.98 -5.97 7.38
C MET A 15 -9.63 -7.24 8.15
N HIS A 16 -10.49 -7.70 9.05
CA HIS A 16 -10.26 -8.96 9.77
C HIS A 16 -10.11 -10.16 8.82
N LYS A 17 -10.94 -10.23 7.77
CA LYS A 17 -10.79 -11.28 6.74
C LYS A 17 -9.45 -11.18 6.00
N VAL A 18 -9.01 -9.96 5.68
CA VAL A 18 -7.71 -9.72 5.03
C VAL A 18 -6.57 -10.19 5.93
N GLU A 19 -6.61 -9.83 7.19
CA GLU A 19 -5.60 -10.24 8.18
C GLU A 19 -5.53 -11.75 8.35
N GLU A 20 -6.67 -12.40 8.61
CA GLU A 20 -6.73 -13.83 8.86
C GLU A 20 -6.37 -14.68 7.65
N ARG A 21 -6.83 -14.28 6.46
CA ARG A 21 -6.78 -15.16 5.29
C ARG A 21 -5.64 -14.84 4.34
N ILE A 22 -5.07 -13.63 4.43
CA ILE A 22 -4.03 -13.16 3.50
C ILE A 22 -2.77 -12.76 4.25
N ILE A 23 -2.83 -11.79 5.18
CA ILE A 23 -1.63 -11.24 5.81
C ILE A 23 -0.96 -12.29 6.70
N ALA A 24 -1.69 -12.85 7.67
CA ALA A 24 -1.12 -13.81 8.60
C ALA A 24 -0.58 -15.08 7.92
N PRO A 25 -1.29 -15.70 6.94
CA PRO A 25 -0.73 -16.82 6.18
C PRO A 25 0.51 -16.45 5.36
N THR A 26 0.57 -15.23 4.79
CA THR A 26 1.74 -14.79 4.03
C THR A 26 2.95 -14.63 4.94
N VAL A 27 2.81 -13.96 6.08
CA VAL A 27 3.90 -13.79 7.06
C VAL A 27 4.38 -15.15 7.57
N LYS A 28 3.45 -16.05 7.92
CA LYS A 28 3.78 -17.40 8.34
C LYS A 28 4.48 -18.22 7.25
N GLY A 29 4.07 -18.04 5.99
CA GLY A 29 4.71 -18.68 4.84
C GLY A 29 6.16 -18.22 4.67
N LEU A 30 6.43 -16.92 4.78
CA LEU A 30 7.79 -16.39 4.74
C LEU A 30 8.67 -17.00 5.83
N GLU A 31 8.14 -17.13 7.05
CA GLU A 31 8.85 -17.76 8.16
C GLU A 31 9.13 -19.25 7.91
N GLN A 32 8.15 -20.00 7.40
CA GLN A 32 8.29 -21.43 7.10
C GLN A 32 9.28 -21.73 5.98
N GLU A 33 9.37 -20.82 5.00
CA GLU A 33 10.33 -20.91 3.90
C GLU A 33 11.69 -20.29 4.25
N GLU A 34 11.90 -19.88 5.51
CA GLU A 34 13.13 -19.24 6.01
C GLU A 34 13.51 -17.98 5.21
N LEU A 35 12.53 -17.29 4.66
CA LEU A 35 12.71 -16.04 3.91
C LEU A 35 12.75 -14.86 4.87
N ILE A 36 13.93 -14.40 5.21
CA ILE A 36 14.12 -13.18 6.00
C ILE A 36 13.79 -11.98 5.10
N TYR A 37 12.74 -11.23 5.49
CA TYR A 37 12.30 -10.07 4.74
C TYR A 37 12.10 -8.87 5.67
N HIS A 38 12.79 -7.76 5.35
CA HIS A 38 12.61 -6.47 6.01
C HIS A 38 12.17 -5.44 4.97
N GLY A 39 10.97 -4.86 5.14
CA GLY A 39 10.45 -3.90 4.18
C GLY A 39 8.93 -3.89 4.10
N PHE A 40 8.40 -3.34 3.02
CA PHE A 40 6.97 -3.28 2.75
C PHE A 40 6.53 -4.44 1.87
N ILE A 41 5.41 -5.04 2.21
CA ILE A 41 4.69 -5.94 1.31
C ILE A 41 3.37 -5.26 0.98
N PHE A 42 3.17 -4.94 -0.29
CA PHE A 42 1.90 -4.47 -0.80
C PHE A 42 1.06 -5.66 -1.27
N PHE A 43 -0.18 -5.70 -0.81
CA PHE A 43 -1.17 -6.69 -1.21
C PHE A 43 -2.18 -6.02 -2.13
N GLY A 44 -2.10 -6.29 -3.43
CA GLY A 44 -3.13 -5.92 -4.40
C GLY A 44 -4.34 -6.81 -4.21
N LEU A 45 -5.46 -6.24 -3.75
CA LEU A 45 -6.65 -7.00 -3.40
C LEU A 45 -7.86 -6.56 -4.24
N MET A 46 -8.75 -7.51 -4.51
CA MET A 46 -10.09 -7.27 -5.05
C MET A 46 -11.13 -7.64 -4.01
N ASN A 47 -12.06 -6.72 -3.75
CA ASN A 47 -13.26 -7.04 -2.97
C ASN A 47 -14.33 -7.62 -3.89
N VAL A 48 -14.67 -8.89 -3.71
CA VAL A 48 -15.72 -9.56 -4.47
C VAL A 48 -16.83 -9.97 -3.50
N ASN A 49 -17.90 -9.18 -3.47
CA ASN A 49 -19.06 -9.41 -2.59
C ASN A 49 -18.69 -9.54 -1.09
N GLY A 50 -17.76 -8.72 -0.61
CA GLY A 50 -17.30 -8.74 0.78
C GLY A 50 -16.25 -9.80 1.09
N GLU A 51 -15.69 -10.46 0.07
CA GLU A 51 -14.60 -11.42 0.21
C GLU A 51 -13.33 -10.87 -0.45
N PRO A 52 -12.16 -10.88 0.25
CA PRO A 52 -10.90 -10.41 -0.30
C PRO A 52 -10.25 -11.49 -1.17
N PHE A 53 -9.86 -11.11 -2.38
CA PHE A 53 -9.06 -11.94 -3.29
C PHE A 53 -7.76 -11.25 -3.63
N VAL A 54 -6.66 -11.98 -3.59
CA VAL A 54 -5.34 -11.47 -3.96
C VAL A 54 -5.21 -11.41 -5.48
N ILE A 55 -4.83 -10.24 -5.99
CA ILE A 55 -4.46 -10.03 -7.39
C ILE A 55 -2.95 -10.21 -7.54
N GLU A 56 -2.18 -9.52 -6.67
CA GLU A 56 -0.72 -9.53 -6.72
C GLU A 56 -0.09 -9.22 -5.36
N TYR A 57 1.18 -9.54 -5.24
CA TYR A 57 2.07 -9.10 -4.18
C TYR A 57 3.19 -8.26 -4.78
N ASN A 58 3.55 -7.17 -4.07
CA ASN A 58 4.73 -6.39 -4.43
C ASN A 58 5.64 -6.25 -3.20
N CYS A 59 6.93 -6.56 -3.36
CA CYS A 59 7.94 -6.41 -2.30
C CYS A 59 8.42 -4.95 -2.16
N ARG A 60 7.50 -4.03 -2.17
CA ARG A 60 7.66 -2.59 -2.04
C ARG A 60 6.28 -1.97 -1.84
N MET A 61 6.23 -0.68 -1.61
CA MET A 61 4.94 0.02 -1.58
C MET A 61 4.30 0.08 -2.98
N GLY A 62 2.97 0.21 -3.01
CA GLY A 62 2.21 0.35 -4.25
C GLY A 62 2.50 1.66 -5.01
N ASP A 63 2.23 1.66 -6.29
CA ASP A 63 2.26 2.82 -7.17
C ASP A 63 0.93 2.87 -7.95
N PRO A 64 0.04 3.87 -7.67
CA PRO A 64 0.28 5.13 -6.95
C PRO A 64 -0.08 5.13 -5.45
N GLU A 65 -0.30 4.00 -4.79
CA GLU A 65 -0.79 3.94 -3.41
C GLU A 65 0.13 4.64 -2.40
N THR A 66 1.45 4.62 -2.63
CA THR A 66 2.43 5.33 -1.79
C THR A 66 2.07 6.80 -1.62
N GLU A 67 1.57 7.45 -2.66
CA GLU A 67 1.25 8.88 -2.68
C GLU A 67 0.06 9.24 -1.79
N VAL A 68 -0.78 8.29 -1.41
CA VAL A 68 -1.91 8.50 -0.48
C VAL A 68 -1.66 7.89 0.90
N VAL A 69 -0.70 6.99 1.04
CA VAL A 69 -0.33 6.39 2.33
C VAL A 69 0.65 7.27 3.09
N MET A 70 1.72 7.73 2.41
CA MET A 70 2.78 8.53 3.05
C MET A 70 2.28 9.85 3.66
N PRO A 71 1.42 10.65 3.00
CA PRO A 71 0.89 11.87 3.60
C PRO A 71 0.05 11.63 4.85
N ARG A 72 -0.50 10.43 5.02
CA ARG A 72 -1.31 10.06 6.19
C ARG A 72 -0.47 9.46 7.32
N LEU A 73 0.73 8.99 7.05
CA LEU A 73 1.60 8.44 8.09
C LEU A 73 2.10 9.58 8.99
N GLN A 74 1.73 9.54 10.29
CA GLN A 74 2.16 10.52 11.30
C GLN A 74 3.39 10.06 12.07
N THR A 75 3.63 8.76 12.13
CA THR A 75 4.80 8.18 12.78
C THR A 75 6.04 8.42 11.90
N ASP A 76 7.16 8.75 12.54
CA ASP A 76 8.43 8.95 11.84
C ASP A 76 8.86 7.66 11.12
N LEU A 77 8.95 7.73 9.79
CA LEU A 77 9.30 6.59 8.95
C LEU A 77 10.73 6.09 9.22
N VAL A 78 11.66 6.98 9.53
CA VAL A 78 13.05 6.60 9.86
C VAL A 78 13.09 5.83 11.18
N ALA A 79 12.28 6.26 12.16
CA ALA A 79 12.15 5.53 13.41
C ALA A 79 11.56 4.12 13.20
N LEU A 80 10.59 3.97 12.29
CA LEU A 80 10.05 2.65 11.92
C LEU A 80 11.10 1.76 11.24
N PHE A 81 11.93 2.31 10.37
CA PHE A 81 13.03 1.56 9.76
C PHE A 81 14.07 1.11 10.79
N ALA A 82 14.42 1.99 11.73
CA ALA A 82 15.32 1.63 12.82
C ALA A 82 14.72 0.54 13.73
N ALA A 83 13.41 0.63 14.03
CA ALA A 83 12.71 -0.39 14.80
C ALA A 83 12.66 -1.74 14.08
N MET A 84 12.51 -1.73 12.77
CA MET A 84 12.54 -2.94 11.94
C MET A 84 13.92 -3.60 11.95
N ASP A 85 15.00 -2.83 11.84
CA ASP A 85 16.37 -3.32 11.88
C ASP A 85 16.73 -3.90 13.26
N ASN A 86 16.24 -3.26 14.33
CA ASN A 86 16.46 -3.68 15.72
C ASN A 86 15.52 -4.81 16.20
N GLY A 87 14.56 -5.23 15.38
CA GLY A 87 13.58 -6.26 15.76
C GLY A 87 12.52 -5.79 16.77
N THR A 88 12.32 -4.47 16.91
CA THR A 88 11.37 -3.86 17.87
C THR A 88 10.13 -3.25 17.20
N LEU A 89 9.91 -3.54 15.92
CA LEU A 89 8.77 -2.97 15.17
C LEU A 89 7.41 -3.33 15.78
N ALA A 90 7.29 -4.50 16.40
CA ALA A 90 6.07 -4.94 17.07
C ALA A 90 5.67 -4.03 18.25
N ASP A 91 6.64 -3.31 18.85
CA ASP A 91 6.41 -2.39 19.95
C ASP A 91 6.12 -0.96 19.48
N ALA A 92 6.24 -0.71 18.17
CA ALA A 92 6.01 0.61 17.59
C ALA A 92 4.53 0.94 17.50
N ASN A 93 4.15 2.13 17.98
CA ASN A 93 2.81 2.67 17.77
C ASN A 93 2.77 3.42 16.44
N ILE A 94 2.13 2.83 15.45
CA ILE A 94 1.99 3.43 14.11
C ILE A 94 0.69 4.24 14.08
N ALA A 95 0.82 5.55 13.89
CA ALA A 95 -0.30 6.49 13.83
C ALA A 95 -0.50 7.01 12.41
N TYR A 96 -1.77 7.16 12.03
CA TYR A 96 -2.19 7.72 10.74
C TYR A 96 -3.15 8.90 10.95
N ASP A 97 -3.10 9.84 10.02
CA ASP A 97 -4.09 10.90 9.89
C ASP A 97 -5.43 10.29 9.43
N GLU A 98 -6.52 10.63 10.12
CA GLU A 98 -7.87 10.13 9.80
C GLU A 98 -8.46 10.75 8.53
N ARG A 99 -7.90 11.86 8.07
CA ARG A 99 -8.37 12.54 6.86
C ARG A 99 -8.11 11.70 5.62
N TYR A 100 -8.96 11.88 4.63
CA TYR A 100 -8.79 11.26 3.31
C TYR A 100 -7.67 11.94 2.54
N CYS A 101 -6.88 11.13 1.84
CA CYS A 101 -5.91 11.55 0.85
C CYS A 101 -6.26 10.90 -0.49
N ALA A 102 -6.16 11.67 -1.56
CA ALA A 102 -6.39 11.17 -2.91
C ALA A 102 -5.28 11.65 -3.85
N THR A 103 -4.89 10.79 -4.78
CA THR A 103 -3.98 11.13 -5.88
C THR A 103 -4.65 10.84 -7.22
N VAL A 104 -4.31 11.64 -8.22
CA VAL A 104 -4.73 11.45 -9.60
C VAL A 104 -3.51 11.57 -10.51
N MET A 105 -3.17 10.47 -11.19
CA MET A 105 -2.08 10.42 -12.15
C MET A 105 -2.55 10.95 -13.50
N ALA A 106 -2.06 12.13 -13.89
CA ALA A 106 -2.26 12.66 -15.23
C ALA A 106 -1.35 11.92 -16.22
N VAL A 107 -1.94 11.33 -17.25
CA VAL A 107 -1.24 10.50 -18.23
C VAL A 107 -1.58 10.92 -19.65
N SER A 108 -0.72 10.60 -20.62
CA SER A 108 -1.00 10.77 -22.04
C SER A 108 -2.17 9.89 -22.49
N GLY A 109 -2.98 10.38 -23.44
CA GLY A 109 -4.02 9.58 -24.04
C GLY A 109 -3.47 8.30 -24.66
N GLY A 110 -4.14 7.18 -24.38
CA GLY A 110 -3.69 5.84 -24.79
C GLY A 110 -3.02 5.02 -23.71
N TYR A 111 -2.50 5.67 -22.64
CA TYR A 111 -1.92 4.95 -21.50
C TYR A 111 -2.94 3.95 -20.87
N PRO A 112 -2.55 2.69 -20.51
CA PRO A 112 -1.19 2.10 -20.53
C PRO A 112 -0.80 1.40 -21.85
N GLY A 113 -1.61 1.49 -22.92
CA GLY A 113 -1.27 0.99 -24.24
C GLY A 113 -0.24 1.88 -24.96
N ASP A 114 -0.37 1.98 -26.29
CA ASP A 114 0.49 2.90 -27.05
C ASP A 114 0.09 4.35 -26.79
N TYR A 115 1.05 5.19 -26.39
CA TYR A 115 0.83 6.60 -26.13
C TYR A 115 2.02 7.46 -26.55
N GLU A 116 1.75 8.74 -26.87
CA GLU A 116 2.80 9.70 -27.21
C GLU A 116 3.60 10.09 -25.97
N LYS A 117 4.92 10.06 -26.12
CA LYS A 117 5.90 10.46 -25.08
C LYS A 117 6.44 11.87 -25.34
N ASN A 118 7.11 12.43 -24.35
CA ASN A 118 7.82 13.71 -24.43
C ASN A 118 6.92 14.92 -24.78
N LYS A 119 5.64 14.86 -24.39
CA LYS A 119 4.76 16.04 -24.49
C LYS A 119 5.14 17.08 -23.44
N ILE A 120 5.13 18.35 -23.85
CA ILE A 120 5.36 19.46 -22.92
C ILE A 120 4.14 19.62 -22.03
N ILE A 121 4.39 19.72 -20.72
CA ILE A 121 3.35 20.01 -19.72
C ILE A 121 3.34 21.52 -19.47
N HIS A 122 2.18 22.15 -19.53
CA HIS A 122 1.97 23.56 -19.26
C HIS A 122 1.10 23.74 -18.02
N GLY A 123 1.15 24.91 -17.37
CA GLY A 123 0.29 25.25 -16.23
C GLY A 123 0.79 24.71 -14.89
N LEU A 124 2.11 24.58 -14.73
CA LEU A 124 2.76 24.20 -13.47
C LEU A 124 3.39 25.41 -12.74
N GLU A 125 3.03 26.62 -13.13
CA GLU A 125 3.58 27.90 -12.64
C GLU A 125 2.97 28.27 -11.28
#